data_e00526093f66ee5f0333e871f6443710
#
_entry.id   e00526093f66ee5f0333e871f6443710
#
_cell.length_a   1.000
_cell.length_b   1.000
_cell.length_c   1.000
_cell.angle_alpha   90.00
_cell.angle_beta   90.00
_cell.angle_gamma   90.00
#
_symmetry.space_group_name_H-M   'P 1'
#
loop_
_entity.id
_entity.type
_entity.pdbx_description
1 polymer ?
#
loop_
_entity_poly.entity_id
_entity_poly.type
_entity_poly.pdbx_seq_one_letter_code
_entity_poly.pdbx_strand_id
1 'polypeptide(L)'
;INQKLSAIRRLAVEASDNGLIDGQIASGISRVKGIKKAGVRIGNWLTKDQAEKLINSTDKTTLKGLRDRAILAIMISTGLRRSEVADLTFDHIQQRDGRWVIADMIGKGNRVRTIPMPSWTKVTIDQWTQSANITDGHVFRSVNRHDSLSGDSMTSQAIQDVVKLYADKSGLGLSAHDLRRTYAKLAYRGGSDVLQIQLSLGHESSDTTKRYLGEVQDLTNAPCDFIGIRLDE
;
A
#
# COMPACT_ATOMS: atom_id res chain seq x y z
N ILE A 1 -19.07 13.34 4.73
CA ILE A 1 -20.54 13.14 4.73
C ILE A 1 -20.86 11.67 4.51
N ASN A 2 -20.38 10.97 3.45
CA ASN A 2 -20.75 9.58 3.15
C ASN A 2 -20.35 8.59 4.27
N GLN A 3 -19.23 8.77 4.95
CA GLN A 3 -18.86 7.93 6.10
C GLN A 3 -19.83 8.08 7.27
N LYS A 4 -20.21 9.32 7.59
CA LYS A 4 -21.21 9.59 8.64
C LYS A 4 -22.57 8.99 8.25
N LEU A 5 -22.97 9.13 6.99
CA LEU A 5 -24.21 8.53 6.48
C LEU A 5 -24.19 7.00 6.54
N SER A 6 -23.07 6.36 6.23
CA SER A 6 -22.92 4.90 6.36
C SER A 6 -23.04 4.45 7.83
N ALA A 7 -22.45 5.20 8.77
CA ALA A 7 -22.57 4.92 10.19
C ALA A 7 -24.02 5.07 10.68
N ILE A 8 -24.72 6.14 10.28
CA ILE A 8 -26.13 6.37 10.62
C ILE A 8 -27.03 5.27 10.06
N ARG A 9 -26.83 4.83 8.80
CA ARG A 9 -27.58 3.75 8.20
C ARG A 9 -27.38 2.43 8.95
N ARG A 10 -26.14 2.10 9.31
CA ARG A 10 -25.87 0.91 10.09
C ARG A 10 -26.51 0.95 11.46
N LEU A 11 -26.41 2.09 12.15
CA LEU A 11 -27.06 2.30 13.44
C LEU A 11 -28.56 2.14 13.34
N ALA A 12 -29.18 2.66 12.28
CA ALA A 12 -30.64 2.53 12.08
C ALA A 12 -31.07 1.07 11.86
N VAL A 13 -30.28 0.28 11.11
CA VAL A 13 -30.53 -1.16 10.94
C VAL A 13 -30.41 -1.88 12.28
N GLU A 14 -29.32 -1.69 13.00
CA GLU A 14 -29.08 -2.31 14.32
C GLU A 14 -30.19 -1.91 15.34
N ALA A 15 -30.64 -0.66 15.33
CA ALA A 15 -31.72 -0.18 16.19
C ALA A 15 -33.07 -0.85 15.83
N SER A 16 -33.31 -1.07 14.55
CA SER A 16 -34.52 -1.79 14.10
C SER A 16 -34.46 -3.27 14.47
N ASP A 17 -33.33 -3.92 14.29
CA ASP A 17 -33.13 -5.32 14.64
C ASP A 17 -33.27 -5.58 16.15
N ASN A 18 -33.01 -4.57 16.97
CA ASN A 18 -33.22 -4.59 18.42
C ASN A 18 -34.57 -4.01 18.87
N GLY A 19 -35.50 -3.75 17.94
CA GLY A 19 -36.86 -3.26 18.26
C GLY A 19 -36.94 -1.83 18.80
N LEU A 20 -35.87 -1.03 18.68
CA LEU A 20 -35.81 0.36 19.16
C LEU A 20 -36.46 1.36 18.21
N ILE A 21 -36.52 1.05 16.91
CA ILE A 21 -37.21 1.84 15.90
C ILE A 21 -37.96 0.92 14.92
N ASP A 22 -38.99 1.48 14.28
CA ASP A 22 -39.76 0.79 13.27
C ASP A 22 -38.91 0.46 12.02
N GLY A 23 -39.11 -0.73 11.40
CA GLY A 23 -38.39 -1.17 10.22
C GLY A 23 -38.60 -0.27 8.99
N GLN A 24 -39.75 0.39 8.87
CA GLN A 24 -39.99 1.35 7.79
C GLN A 24 -39.15 2.62 7.96
N ILE A 25 -38.95 3.07 9.21
CA ILE A 25 -38.08 4.21 9.54
C ILE A 25 -36.62 3.85 9.21
N ALA A 26 -36.14 2.69 9.62
CA ALA A 26 -34.78 2.19 9.31
C ALA A 26 -34.56 2.09 7.80
N SER A 27 -35.55 1.55 7.07
CA SER A 27 -35.53 1.47 5.61
C SER A 27 -35.51 2.87 4.96
N GLY A 28 -36.28 3.83 5.49
CA GLY A 28 -36.27 5.23 5.04
C GLY A 28 -34.89 5.87 5.18
N ILE A 29 -34.25 5.71 6.34
CA ILE A 29 -32.90 6.21 6.62
C ILE A 29 -31.86 5.54 5.67
N SER A 30 -31.98 4.25 5.42
CA SER A 30 -31.08 3.49 4.54
C SER A 30 -31.15 3.96 3.09
N ARG A 31 -32.30 4.44 2.63
CA ARG A 31 -32.53 4.97 1.26
C ARG A 31 -31.99 6.40 1.04
N VAL A 32 -31.64 7.13 2.08
CA VAL A 32 -31.04 8.49 1.92
C VAL A 32 -29.81 8.42 1.05
N LYS A 33 -29.82 9.04 -0.12
CA LYS A 33 -28.71 8.97 -1.07
C LYS A 33 -27.50 9.75 -0.56
N GLY A 34 -26.33 9.14 -0.64
CA GLY A 34 -25.07 9.83 -0.37
C GLY A 34 -24.70 10.84 -1.46
N ILE A 35 -23.74 11.69 -1.17
CA ILE A 35 -23.18 12.60 -2.17
C ILE A 35 -22.44 11.80 -3.22
N LYS A 36 -22.85 11.90 -4.47
CA LYS A 36 -22.09 11.34 -5.61
C LYS A 36 -20.74 12.06 -5.68
N LYS A 37 -19.66 11.33 -5.63
CA LYS A 37 -18.35 11.90 -5.95
C LYS A 37 -18.28 12.05 -7.45
N ALA A 38 -18.45 13.26 -7.95
CA ALA A 38 -18.16 13.60 -9.34
C ALA A 38 -16.63 13.72 -9.49
N GLY A 39 -16.06 12.97 -10.43
CA GLY A 39 -14.64 12.97 -10.75
C GLY A 39 -13.79 12.01 -9.91
N VAL A 40 -12.72 11.53 -10.52
CA VAL A 40 -11.66 10.76 -9.86
C VAL A 40 -10.65 11.77 -9.31
N ARG A 41 -10.55 11.87 -7.97
CA ARG A 41 -9.43 12.59 -7.36
C ARG A 41 -8.17 11.80 -7.69
N ILE A 42 -7.41 12.29 -8.67
CA ILE A 42 -6.08 11.75 -8.98
C ILE A 42 -5.23 12.03 -7.73
N GLY A 43 -4.98 11.01 -6.91
CA GLY A 43 -4.11 11.16 -5.75
C GLY A 43 -2.68 11.37 -6.21
N ASN A 44 -1.84 11.86 -5.32
CA ASN A 44 -0.42 12.01 -5.59
C ASN A 44 0.21 10.63 -5.81
N TRP A 45 1.21 10.57 -6.67
CA TRP A 45 2.06 9.41 -6.90
C TRP A 45 3.41 9.91 -7.40
N LEU A 46 4.46 9.12 -7.21
CA LEU A 46 5.83 9.48 -7.56
C LEU A 46 6.21 8.93 -8.92
N THR A 47 6.97 9.71 -9.68
CA THR A 47 7.77 9.17 -10.80
C THR A 47 8.86 8.26 -10.25
N LYS A 48 9.51 7.46 -11.13
CA LYS A 48 10.64 6.62 -10.77
C LYS A 48 11.74 7.44 -10.07
N ASP A 49 12.16 8.54 -10.68
CA ASP A 49 13.22 9.40 -10.14
C ASP A 49 12.86 10.02 -8.78
N GLN A 50 11.59 10.41 -8.62
CA GLN A 50 11.11 10.93 -7.33
C GLN A 50 11.10 9.83 -6.25
N ALA A 51 10.72 8.61 -6.60
CA ALA A 51 10.73 7.48 -5.68
C ALA A 51 12.17 7.12 -5.26
N GLU A 52 13.10 7.08 -6.19
CA GLU A 52 14.52 6.86 -5.92
C GLU A 52 15.11 7.97 -5.04
N LYS A 53 14.83 9.24 -5.34
CA LYS A 53 15.24 10.38 -4.53
C LYS A 53 14.68 10.30 -3.11
N LEU A 54 13.41 9.92 -2.95
CA LEU A 54 12.79 9.79 -1.63
C LEU A 54 13.49 8.71 -0.79
N ILE A 55 13.74 7.53 -1.35
CA ILE A 55 14.45 6.44 -0.66
C ILE A 55 15.89 6.86 -0.32
N ASN A 56 16.56 7.58 -1.22
CA ASN A 56 17.95 8.01 -1.05
C ASN A 56 18.13 9.25 -0.16
N SER A 57 17.04 9.91 0.23
CA SER A 57 17.11 11.08 1.14
C SER A 57 17.31 10.72 2.61
N THR A 58 17.32 9.41 2.93
CA THR A 58 17.53 8.92 4.30
C THR A 58 19.00 8.91 4.68
N ASP A 59 19.30 9.16 5.95
CA ASP A 59 20.67 9.11 6.48
C ASP A 59 21.09 7.65 6.70
N LYS A 60 22.05 7.17 5.92
CA LYS A 60 22.54 5.78 5.99
C LYS A 60 23.53 5.54 7.12
N THR A 61 23.92 6.57 7.87
CA THR A 61 24.88 6.46 8.96
C THR A 61 24.22 6.22 10.31
N THR A 62 22.88 6.33 10.38
CA THR A 62 22.10 6.16 11.60
C THR A 62 21.17 4.96 11.52
N LEU A 63 20.89 4.30 12.65
CA LEU A 63 19.90 3.21 12.74
C LEU A 63 18.52 3.69 12.30
N LYS A 64 18.11 4.89 12.72
CA LYS A 64 16.85 5.48 12.33
C LYS A 64 16.76 5.67 10.82
N GLY A 65 17.81 6.16 10.20
CA GLY A 65 17.82 6.39 8.75
C GLY A 65 17.85 5.10 7.93
N LEU A 66 18.56 4.06 8.38
CA LEU A 66 18.55 2.72 7.77
C LEU A 66 17.15 2.09 7.85
N ARG A 67 16.49 2.17 9.02
CA ARG A 67 15.11 1.72 9.21
C ARG A 67 14.15 2.44 8.26
N ASP A 68 14.21 3.76 8.25
CA ASP A 68 13.30 4.59 7.46
C ASP A 68 13.49 4.34 5.96
N ARG A 69 14.75 4.11 5.52
CA ARG A 69 15.07 3.67 4.16
C ARG A 69 14.38 2.35 3.81
N ALA A 70 14.48 1.34 4.66
CA ALA A 70 13.87 0.05 4.44
C ALA A 70 12.33 0.14 4.42
N ILE A 71 11.72 0.99 5.27
CA ILE A 71 10.28 1.27 5.26
C ILE A 71 9.85 1.89 3.93
N LEU A 72 10.52 2.93 3.46
CA LEU A 72 10.21 3.57 2.18
C LEU A 72 10.41 2.61 1.01
N ALA A 73 11.51 1.85 1.02
CA ALA A 73 11.83 0.85 0.00
C ALA A 73 10.73 -0.22 -0.12
N ILE A 74 10.33 -0.83 1.00
CA ILE A 74 9.32 -1.89 0.97
C ILE A 74 7.95 -1.37 0.56
N MET A 75 7.55 -0.18 1.03
CA MET A 75 6.26 0.41 0.66
C MET A 75 6.16 0.74 -0.83
N ILE A 76 7.24 1.25 -1.42
CA ILE A 76 7.28 1.61 -2.85
C ILE A 76 7.41 0.37 -3.73
N SER A 77 8.14 -0.65 -3.31
CA SER A 77 8.41 -1.83 -4.14
C SER A 77 7.35 -2.94 -4.06
N THR A 78 6.54 -2.97 -3.01
CA THR A 78 5.56 -4.03 -2.75
C THR A 78 4.12 -3.53 -2.64
N GLY A 79 3.95 -2.23 -2.44
CA GLY A 79 2.65 -1.61 -2.24
C GLY A 79 1.94 -2.04 -0.95
N LEU A 80 2.65 -2.51 0.07
CA LEU A 80 2.09 -2.86 1.38
C LEU A 80 1.34 -1.68 2.00
N ARG A 81 0.29 -1.98 2.77
CA ARG A 81 -0.37 -1.00 3.63
C ARG A 81 0.51 -0.69 4.84
N ARG A 82 0.40 0.51 5.40
CA ARG A 82 1.17 0.90 6.60
C ARG A 82 0.97 -0.04 7.79
N SER A 83 -0.22 -0.62 7.96
CA SER A 83 -0.47 -1.64 8.98
C SER A 83 0.27 -2.94 8.68
N GLU A 84 0.26 -3.38 7.42
CA GLU A 84 0.97 -4.58 6.98
C GLU A 84 2.49 -4.44 7.13
N VAL A 85 3.03 -3.23 6.94
CA VAL A 85 4.45 -2.95 7.22
C VAL A 85 4.75 -2.99 8.72
N ALA A 86 3.86 -2.46 9.55
CA ALA A 86 4.00 -2.50 11.01
C ALA A 86 3.95 -3.94 11.54
N ASP A 87 3.08 -4.77 10.97
CA ASP A 87 2.86 -6.16 11.37
C ASP A 87 3.85 -7.17 10.71
N LEU A 88 4.78 -6.67 9.87
CA LEU A 88 5.74 -7.53 9.16
C LEU A 88 6.74 -8.18 10.12
N THR A 89 6.82 -9.52 10.09
CA THR A 89 7.79 -10.32 10.85
C THR A 89 8.78 -11.02 9.93
N PHE A 90 9.84 -11.57 10.50
CA PHE A 90 10.81 -12.37 9.73
C PHE A 90 10.18 -13.60 9.09
N ASP A 91 9.19 -14.22 9.70
CA ASP A 91 8.50 -15.41 9.18
C ASP A 91 7.80 -15.13 7.85
N HIS A 92 7.39 -13.88 7.62
CA HIS A 92 6.80 -13.48 6.35
C HIS A 92 7.83 -13.36 5.22
N ILE A 93 9.14 -13.15 5.52
CA ILE A 93 10.17 -12.94 4.51
C ILE A 93 10.78 -14.28 4.13
N GLN A 94 10.40 -14.79 2.97
CA GLN A 94 10.77 -16.12 2.51
C GLN A 94 11.37 -16.07 1.10
N GLN A 95 12.07 -17.14 0.73
CA GLN A 95 12.49 -17.39 -0.63
C GLN A 95 11.58 -18.45 -1.24
N ARG A 96 10.91 -18.13 -2.35
CA ARG A 96 10.07 -19.06 -3.11
C ARG A 96 10.42 -18.94 -4.59
N ASP A 97 10.63 -20.04 -5.25
CA ASP A 97 11.00 -20.12 -6.68
C ASP A 97 12.17 -19.20 -7.06
N GLY A 98 13.22 -19.20 -6.21
CA GLY A 98 14.41 -18.36 -6.42
C GLY A 98 14.22 -16.86 -6.21
N ARG A 99 13.06 -16.44 -5.69
CA ARG A 99 12.69 -15.04 -5.51
C ARG A 99 12.35 -14.74 -4.05
N TRP A 100 12.71 -13.54 -3.58
CA TRP A 100 12.23 -13.03 -2.29
C TRP A 100 10.76 -12.68 -2.36
N VAL A 101 10.01 -13.10 -1.35
CA VAL A 101 8.58 -12.82 -1.22
C VAL A 101 8.25 -12.44 0.22
N ILE A 102 7.15 -11.71 0.38
CA ILE A 102 6.44 -11.56 1.65
C ILE A 102 5.28 -12.54 1.59
N ALA A 103 5.43 -13.67 2.30
CA ALA A 103 4.46 -14.76 2.30
C ALA A 103 3.39 -14.54 3.36
N ASP A 104 2.22 -15.12 3.11
CA ASP A 104 1.12 -15.29 4.05
C ASP A 104 0.64 -13.99 4.73
N MET A 105 0.82 -12.86 4.01
CA MET A 105 0.38 -11.55 4.50
C MET A 105 -1.14 -11.48 4.56
N ILE A 106 -1.68 -11.29 5.76
CA ILE A 106 -3.11 -11.14 6.01
C ILE A 106 -3.52 -9.69 5.72
N GLY A 107 -4.36 -9.51 4.70
CA GLY A 107 -4.90 -8.22 4.31
C GLY A 107 -6.30 -7.93 4.87
N LYS A 108 -6.88 -6.81 4.45
CA LYS A 108 -8.27 -6.46 4.77
C LYS A 108 -9.23 -7.59 4.35
N GLY A 109 -10.13 -7.98 5.25
CA GLY A 109 -11.08 -9.08 5.00
C GLY A 109 -10.47 -10.47 5.20
N ASN A 110 -9.39 -10.56 5.98
CA ASN A 110 -8.70 -11.82 6.33
C ASN A 110 -8.16 -12.60 5.11
N ARG A 111 -7.85 -11.90 4.02
CA ARG A 111 -7.30 -12.51 2.81
C ARG A 111 -5.80 -12.65 2.91
N VAL A 112 -5.34 -13.88 2.78
CA VAL A 112 -3.91 -14.20 2.73
C VAL A 112 -3.41 -14.01 1.30
N ARG A 113 -2.23 -13.39 1.16
CA ARG A 113 -1.55 -13.24 -0.13
C ARG A 113 -0.04 -13.28 0.01
N THR A 114 0.62 -13.67 -1.05
CA THR A 114 2.08 -13.61 -1.20
C THR A 114 2.44 -12.47 -2.14
N ILE A 115 3.40 -11.64 -1.74
CA ILE A 115 3.79 -10.44 -2.48
C ILE A 115 5.26 -10.58 -2.88
N PRO A 116 5.59 -10.62 -4.17
CA PRO A 116 6.97 -10.63 -4.63
C PRO A 116 7.72 -9.35 -4.20
N MET A 117 8.97 -9.51 -3.78
CA MET A 117 9.83 -8.42 -3.34
C MET A 117 11.12 -8.41 -4.16
N PRO A 118 11.57 -7.25 -4.69
CA PRO A 118 12.83 -7.15 -5.40
C PRO A 118 14.03 -7.35 -4.47
N SER A 119 15.13 -7.90 -5.00
CA SER A 119 16.34 -8.16 -4.20
C SER A 119 16.93 -6.89 -3.58
N TRP A 120 16.86 -5.73 -4.25
CA TRP A 120 17.33 -4.46 -3.69
C TRP A 120 16.55 -4.03 -2.44
N THR A 121 15.26 -4.35 -2.36
CA THR A 121 14.45 -4.10 -1.15
C THR A 121 14.90 -5.02 -0.01
N LYS A 122 15.15 -6.31 -0.30
CA LYS A 122 15.69 -7.24 0.70
C LYS A 122 17.02 -6.76 1.25
N VAL A 123 17.91 -6.28 0.39
CA VAL A 123 19.19 -5.70 0.82
C VAL A 123 19.00 -4.50 1.78
N THR A 124 18.03 -3.62 1.53
CA THR A 124 17.78 -2.49 2.47
C THR A 124 17.23 -2.96 3.81
N ILE A 125 16.40 -4.01 3.81
CA ILE A 125 15.90 -4.63 5.04
C ILE A 125 17.07 -5.27 5.81
N ASP A 126 17.95 -6.01 5.12
CA ASP A 126 19.10 -6.67 5.75
C ASP A 126 20.06 -5.65 6.36
N GLN A 127 20.38 -4.56 5.67
CA GLN A 127 21.19 -3.48 6.20
C GLN A 127 20.61 -2.91 7.50
N TRP A 128 19.31 -2.69 7.56
CA TRP A 128 18.63 -2.24 8.77
C TRP A 128 18.71 -3.29 9.89
N THR A 129 18.27 -4.52 9.63
CA THR A 129 18.14 -5.55 10.66
C THR A 129 19.50 -5.99 11.20
N GLN A 130 20.54 -6.07 10.35
CA GLN A 130 21.91 -6.36 10.76
C GLN A 130 22.49 -5.23 11.63
N SER A 131 22.33 -3.97 11.21
CA SER A 131 22.82 -2.83 11.99
C SER A 131 22.13 -2.68 13.35
N ALA A 132 20.89 -3.09 13.44
CA ALA A 132 20.09 -3.08 14.67
C ALA A 132 20.17 -4.38 15.48
N ASN A 133 20.92 -5.40 15.02
CA ASN A 133 21.00 -6.74 15.62
C ASN A 133 19.63 -7.39 15.84
N ILE A 134 18.72 -7.26 14.85
CA ILE A 134 17.38 -7.85 14.89
C ILE A 134 17.39 -9.14 14.07
N THR A 135 17.05 -10.28 14.71
CA THR A 135 17.08 -11.61 14.10
C THR A 135 15.73 -12.32 14.06
N ASP A 136 14.74 -11.82 14.81
CA ASP A 136 13.42 -12.44 14.97
C ASP A 136 12.31 -11.40 15.21
N GLY A 137 11.07 -11.84 15.27
CA GLY A 137 9.90 -11.02 15.57
C GLY A 137 9.61 -9.99 14.50
N HIS A 138 9.18 -8.79 14.90
CA HIS A 138 8.88 -7.71 13.94
C HIS A 138 10.13 -7.17 13.28
N VAL A 139 10.06 -7.03 11.96
CA VAL A 139 11.16 -6.49 11.13
C VAL A 139 11.42 -5.02 11.46
N PHE A 140 10.36 -4.23 11.66
CA PHE A 140 10.48 -2.81 11.95
C PHE A 140 10.21 -2.51 13.43
N ARG A 141 11.21 -1.93 14.09
CA ARG A 141 11.17 -1.59 15.51
C ARG A 141 11.40 -0.09 15.72
N SER A 142 10.93 0.41 16.84
CA SER A 142 11.09 1.82 17.21
C SER A 142 12.56 2.14 17.51
N VAL A 143 13.01 3.32 17.10
CA VAL A 143 14.34 3.88 17.40
C VAL A 143 14.14 5.20 18.14
N ASN A 144 14.81 5.38 19.27
CA ASN A 144 14.73 6.57 20.09
C ASN A 144 15.64 7.71 19.58
N ARG A 145 15.63 8.86 20.30
CA ARG A 145 16.44 10.04 19.94
C ARG A 145 17.97 9.81 20.05
N HIS A 146 18.40 8.78 20.76
CA HIS A 146 19.81 8.41 20.92
C HIS A 146 20.26 7.36 19.90
N ASP A 147 19.47 7.18 18.84
CA ASP A 147 19.71 6.22 17.76
C ASP A 147 19.86 4.77 18.24
N SER A 148 19.04 4.37 19.21
CA SER A 148 19.02 3.02 19.78
C SER A 148 17.61 2.45 19.74
N LEU A 149 17.48 1.12 19.68
CA LEU A 149 16.17 0.44 19.73
C LEU A 149 15.42 0.82 21.02
N SER A 150 14.12 1.05 20.91
CA SER A 150 13.26 1.46 22.03
C SER A 150 11.94 0.68 22.10
N GLY A 151 11.86 -0.45 21.46
CA GLY A 151 10.69 -1.33 21.46
C GLY A 151 10.79 -2.42 20.42
N ASP A 152 9.90 -3.42 20.49
CA ASP A 152 9.92 -4.62 19.66
C ASP A 152 9.10 -4.49 18.37
N SER A 153 8.41 -3.37 18.17
CA SER A 153 7.59 -3.12 16.99
C SER A 153 7.43 -1.62 16.70
N MET A 154 6.75 -1.30 15.63
CA MET A 154 6.26 0.05 15.29
C MET A 154 4.75 0.03 15.09
N THR A 155 4.10 1.12 15.46
CA THR A 155 2.67 1.30 15.13
C THR A 155 2.48 1.69 13.67
N SER A 156 1.31 1.40 13.10
CA SER A 156 0.97 1.85 11.75
C SER A 156 0.97 3.38 11.61
N GLN A 157 0.78 4.12 12.71
CA GLN A 157 0.91 5.57 12.72
C GLN A 157 2.36 6.00 12.62
N ALA A 158 3.29 5.34 13.32
CA ALA A 158 4.72 5.62 13.22
C ALA A 158 5.24 5.37 11.79
N ILE A 159 4.75 4.34 11.09
CA ILE A 159 5.06 4.13 9.66
C ILE A 159 4.56 5.32 8.81
N GLN A 160 3.33 5.82 9.07
CA GLN A 160 2.81 7.00 8.38
C GLN A 160 3.67 8.25 8.64
N ASP A 161 4.14 8.42 9.88
CA ASP A 161 4.96 9.58 10.28
C ASP A 161 6.34 9.56 9.60
N VAL A 162 6.94 8.37 9.41
CA VAL A 162 8.16 8.20 8.59
C VAL A 162 7.90 8.68 7.17
N VAL A 163 6.86 8.19 6.52
CA VAL A 163 6.54 8.61 5.13
C VAL A 163 6.34 10.11 5.05
N LYS A 164 5.58 10.69 5.99
CA LYS A 164 5.32 12.12 6.03
C LYS A 164 6.60 12.93 6.22
N LEU A 165 7.48 12.52 7.13
CA LEU A 165 8.74 13.19 7.42
C LEU A 165 9.59 13.37 6.14
N TYR A 166 9.77 12.30 5.37
CA TYR A 166 10.60 12.35 4.15
C TYR A 166 9.87 12.99 2.97
N ALA A 167 8.55 12.86 2.88
CA ALA A 167 7.75 13.57 1.91
C ALA A 167 7.81 15.09 2.12
N ASP A 168 7.65 15.56 3.35
CA ASP A 168 7.72 16.98 3.69
C ASP A 168 9.12 17.55 3.42
N LYS A 169 10.18 16.83 3.79
CA LYS A 169 11.59 17.20 3.48
C LYS A 169 11.86 17.33 1.99
N SER A 170 11.15 16.54 1.17
CA SER A 170 11.29 16.55 -0.29
C SER A 170 10.32 17.52 -0.99
N GLY A 171 9.52 18.28 -0.24
CA GLY A 171 8.48 19.18 -0.78
C GLY A 171 7.29 18.42 -1.41
N LEU A 172 7.11 17.14 -1.07
CA LEU A 172 6.09 16.27 -1.63
C LEU A 172 4.97 16.06 -0.60
N GLY A 173 3.74 16.44 -0.93
CA GLY A 173 2.58 16.21 -0.06
C GLY A 173 2.06 14.78 -0.17
N LEU A 174 2.76 13.79 0.41
CA LEU A 174 2.47 12.37 0.27
C LEU A 174 2.03 11.73 1.58
N SER A 175 1.22 10.69 1.43
CA SER A 175 0.86 9.76 2.50
C SER A 175 1.33 8.34 2.17
N ALA A 176 1.30 7.44 3.16
CA ALA A 176 1.59 6.02 2.95
C ALA A 176 0.71 5.39 1.84
N HIS A 177 -0.52 5.86 1.70
CA HIS A 177 -1.43 5.39 0.65
C HIS A 177 -0.99 5.83 -0.76
N ASP A 178 -0.34 6.98 -0.88
CA ASP A 178 0.19 7.47 -2.15
C ASP A 178 1.44 6.68 -2.60
N LEU A 179 2.24 6.16 -1.67
CA LEU A 179 3.33 5.22 -2.00
C LEU A 179 2.78 3.90 -2.57
N ARG A 180 1.69 3.39 -2.01
CA ARG A 180 1.03 2.20 -2.57
C ARG A 180 0.44 2.49 -3.97
N ARG A 181 -0.06 3.69 -4.21
CA ARG A 181 -0.50 4.13 -5.53
C ARG A 181 0.69 4.28 -6.50
N THR A 182 1.82 4.76 -6.00
CA THR A 182 3.09 4.82 -6.73
C THR A 182 3.52 3.44 -7.21
N TYR A 183 3.52 2.43 -6.33
CA TYR A 183 3.78 1.03 -6.71
C TYR A 183 2.92 0.59 -7.89
N ALA A 184 1.59 0.75 -7.79
CA ALA A 184 0.68 0.32 -8.83
C ALA A 184 0.97 1.00 -10.18
N LYS A 185 1.18 2.32 -10.15
CA LYS A 185 1.46 3.10 -11.37
C LYS A 185 2.81 2.78 -12.00
N LEU A 186 3.85 2.63 -11.20
CA LEU A 186 5.18 2.27 -11.69
C LEU A 186 5.19 0.84 -12.25
N ALA A 187 4.53 -0.12 -11.57
CA ALA A 187 4.40 -1.49 -12.05
C ALA A 187 3.64 -1.55 -13.39
N TYR A 188 2.51 -0.85 -13.51
CA TYR A 188 1.74 -0.79 -14.74
C TYR A 188 2.53 -0.18 -15.89
N ARG A 189 3.20 0.96 -15.66
CA ARG A 189 4.06 1.60 -16.67
C ARG A 189 5.27 0.76 -17.07
N GLY A 190 5.73 -0.10 -16.15
CA GLY A 190 6.79 -1.09 -16.40
C GLY A 190 6.30 -2.35 -17.14
N GLY A 191 5.03 -2.40 -17.57
CA GLY A 191 4.46 -3.51 -18.34
C GLY A 191 3.89 -4.65 -17.50
N SER A 192 3.74 -4.46 -16.18
CA SER A 192 3.10 -5.49 -15.34
C SER A 192 1.61 -5.61 -15.65
N ASP A 193 1.12 -6.83 -15.74
CA ASP A 193 -0.30 -7.14 -15.92
C ASP A 193 -1.15 -6.59 -14.75
N VAL A 194 -2.34 -6.05 -15.07
CA VAL A 194 -3.26 -5.44 -14.10
C VAL A 194 -3.72 -6.45 -13.04
N LEU A 195 -3.92 -7.71 -13.44
CA LEU A 195 -4.30 -8.77 -12.51
C LEU A 195 -3.19 -9.06 -11.51
N GLN A 196 -1.92 -9.10 -11.95
CA GLN A 196 -0.77 -9.27 -11.07
C GLN A 196 -0.62 -8.13 -10.07
N ILE A 197 -0.87 -6.89 -10.52
CA ILE A 197 -0.90 -5.71 -9.63
C ILE A 197 -2.04 -5.84 -8.62
N GLN A 198 -3.24 -6.25 -9.06
CA GLN A 198 -4.40 -6.46 -8.21
C GLN A 198 -4.14 -7.51 -7.13
N LEU A 199 -3.58 -8.67 -7.50
CA LEU A 199 -3.22 -9.77 -6.58
C LEU A 199 -2.21 -9.28 -5.54
N SER A 200 -1.13 -8.63 -5.96
CA SER A 200 -0.10 -8.09 -5.06
C SER A 200 -0.69 -7.07 -4.08
N LEU A 201 -1.58 -6.20 -4.54
CA LEU A 201 -2.25 -5.22 -3.71
C LEU A 201 -3.33 -5.84 -2.81
N GLY A 202 -3.86 -7.02 -3.12
CA GLY A 202 -5.00 -7.61 -2.42
C GLY A 202 -6.25 -6.73 -2.53
N HIS A 203 -6.54 -6.23 -3.74
CA HIS A 203 -7.79 -5.52 -4.02
C HIS A 203 -8.90 -6.52 -4.31
N GLU A 204 -10.05 -6.28 -3.71
CA GLU A 204 -11.23 -7.15 -3.84
C GLU A 204 -11.83 -7.09 -5.25
N SER A 205 -11.74 -5.92 -5.88
CA SER A 205 -12.29 -5.64 -7.20
C SER A 205 -11.21 -5.05 -8.10
N SER A 206 -11.23 -5.45 -9.38
CA SER A 206 -10.43 -4.83 -10.44
C SER A 206 -10.70 -3.34 -10.58
N ASP A 207 -11.92 -2.88 -10.27
CA ASP A 207 -12.28 -1.46 -10.31
C ASP A 207 -11.44 -0.62 -9.36
N THR A 208 -11.05 -1.17 -8.21
CA THR A 208 -10.14 -0.48 -7.28
C THR A 208 -8.76 -0.33 -7.89
N THR A 209 -8.25 -1.36 -8.55
CA THR A 209 -6.95 -1.30 -9.25
C THR A 209 -7.01 -0.35 -10.42
N LYS A 210 -8.04 -0.43 -11.26
CA LYS A 210 -8.26 0.48 -12.39
C LYS A 210 -8.31 1.95 -11.96
N ARG A 211 -8.98 2.28 -10.84
CA ARG A 211 -8.95 3.65 -10.29
C ARG A 211 -7.56 4.11 -9.87
N TYR A 212 -6.71 3.21 -9.36
CA TYR A 212 -5.33 3.54 -9.02
C TYR A 212 -4.51 3.82 -10.28
N LEU A 213 -4.74 3.06 -11.34
CA LEU A 213 -4.02 3.21 -12.60
C LEU A 213 -4.47 4.46 -13.37
N GLY A 214 -5.72 4.90 -13.18
CA GLY A 214 -6.37 5.94 -13.98
C GLY A 214 -6.58 5.37 -15.38
N GLU A 215 -7.84 5.11 -15.74
CA GLU A 215 -8.19 4.59 -17.07
C GLU A 215 -7.93 5.65 -18.13
N VAL A 216 -6.77 5.60 -18.75
CA VAL A 216 -6.48 6.28 -20.01
C VAL A 216 -6.11 5.19 -20.99
N GLN A 217 -6.79 5.15 -22.13
CA GLN A 217 -6.43 4.24 -23.22
C GLN A 217 -4.99 4.57 -23.65
N ASP A 218 -4.12 3.56 -23.57
CA ASP A 218 -2.75 3.66 -24.07
C ASP A 218 -2.74 3.26 -25.54
N LEU A 219 -2.62 4.24 -26.42
CA LEU A 219 -2.59 4.00 -27.86
C LEU A 219 -1.25 3.42 -28.35
N THR A 220 -0.20 3.50 -27.53
CA THR A 220 1.12 2.92 -27.85
C THR A 220 1.20 1.43 -27.50
N ASN A 221 0.23 0.95 -26.73
CA ASN A 221 0.07 -0.45 -26.34
C ASN A 221 -1.36 -0.90 -26.65
N ALA A 222 -1.76 -0.68 -27.91
CA ALA A 222 -3.13 -0.93 -28.35
C ALA A 222 -3.39 -2.44 -28.47
N PRO A 223 -4.55 -2.95 -28.02
CA PRO A 223 -4.87 -4.41 -28.12
C PRO A 223 -4.83 -4.95 -29.54
N CYS A 224 -5.09 -4.12 -30.55
CA CYS A 224 -5.02 -4.52 -31.96
C CYS A 224 -3.61 -4.92 -32.40
N ASP A 225 -2.56 -4.44 -31.76
CA ASP A 225 -1.17 -4.78 -32.10
C ASP A 225 -0.79 -6.20 -31.66
N PHE A 226 -1.59 -6.81 -30.80
CA PHE A 226 -1.37 -8.14 -30.23
C PHE A 226 -2.24 -9.25 -30.84
N ILE A 227 -3.10 -8.93 -31.82
CA ILE A 227 -3.99 -9.94 -32.43
C ILE A 227 -3.24 -10.93 -33.36
N GLY A 228 -1.99 -10.62 -33.70
CA GLY A 228 -1.11 -11.55 -34.44
C GLY A 228 -1.51 -11.83 -35.90
N ILE A 229 -2.50 -11.12 -36.46
CA ILE A 229 -2.91 -11.27 -37.87
C ILE A 229 -1.90 -10.55 -38.75
N ARG A 230 -1.39 -11.26 -39.73
CA ARG A 230 -0.55 -10.72 -40.81
C ARG A 230 -1.27 -10.96 -42.13
N LEU A 231 -1.36 -9.96 -42.96
CA LEU A 231 -1.83 -10.12 -44.34
C LEU A 231 -0.62 -10.30 -45.23
N ASP A 232 -0.70 -11.25 -46.19
CA ASP A 232 0.29 -11.39 -47.22
C ASP A 232 0.24 -10.15 -48.13
N GLU A 233 1.40 -9.55 -48.41
CA GLU A 233 1.54 -8.40 -49.33
C GLU A 233 1.48 -8.85 -50.77
#